data_f9b66b6b9fa8a7a10632b9f3595db00d
#
_entry.id   f9b66b6b9fa8a7a10632b9f3595db00d
#
_cell.length_a   1.000
_cell.length_b   1.000
_cell.length_c   1.000
_cell.angle_alpha   90.00
_cell.angle_beta   90.00
_cell.angle_gamma   90.00
#
_symmetry.space_group_name_H-M   'P 1'
#
loop_
_entity.id
_entity.type
_entity.pdbx_description
1 polymer ?
#
loop_
_entity_poly.entity_id
_entity_poly.type
_entity_poly.pdbx_seq_one_letter_code
_entity_poly.pdbx_strand_id
1 'polypeptide(L)'
;MRCGRKPGWRRVFRCPLDTAKAVYRSPGLVKGVSYRPSRRTRIVFQARRMTAAQRQSLLPAAEGKTAAVSDLTEKERAEVLETAYQYVQYLYVAEDIELAEYRRRSFALLSARSRLQVPAGAKEEKPVGRTPFAAHESMRVSVGAGSRNGNAFQEFAFRPAYHSLEDDDFGLLPGAEINFLNLRLRRYDRTDKTVLNRLDVLGIRSLSPADELFSPLSFTVSLALAREEDPATGREGYVLNGSVGAGKTVAAADNLYFYALAGVAGGYGGFLPRNQYAAIELTAGLFAGFDRLKLLAEAKKSFSSSSFAERIRYRAEAGMPLAKNWSLAAEYFFDDNAGKDNDEEFSVSVRYYF
;
A
#
# COMPACT_ATOMS: atom_id res chain seq x y z
N MET A 1 -7.27 39.07 -31.81
CA MET A 1 -7.30 37.60 -31.64
C MET A 1 -5.98 37.12 -31.05
N ARG A 2 -5.94 36.81 -29.74
CA ARG A 2 -4.74 36.24 -29.10
C ARG A 2 -4.80 34.72 -29.28
N CYS A 3 -3.88 34.21 -30.08
CA CYS A 3 -3.71 32.79 -30.31
C CYS A 3 -3.35 32.11 -28.97
N GLY A 4 -4.27 31.35 -28.41
CA GLY A 4 -4.06 30.61 -27.16
C GLY A 4 -2.91 29.63 -27.35
N ARG A 5 -1.90 29.70 -26.48
CA ARG A 5 -0.84 28.70 -26.39
C ARG A 5 -1.51 27.34 -26.16
N LYS A 6 -1.40 26.45 -27.12
CA LYS A 6 -1.76 25.04 -26.95
C LYS A 6 -0.98 24.51 -25.73
N PRO A 7 -1.61 23.86 -24.78
CA PRO A 7 -0.87 23.21 -23.69
C PRO A 7 0.14 22.25 -24.32
N GLY A 8 1.42 22.44 -24.00
CA GLY A 8 2.49 21.64 -24.59
C GLY A 8 2.34 20.18 -24.13
N TRP A 9 1.91 19.32 -25.03
CA TRP A 9 1.77 17.87 -24.85
C TRP A 9 3.11 17.13 -24.65
N ARG A 10 4.15 17.83 -24.23
CA ARG A 10 5.47 17.26 -23.94
C ARG A 10 5.60 16.67 -22.52
N ARG A 11 4.53 16.66 -21.73
CA ARG A 11 4.56 15.93 -20.45
C ARG A 11 4.28 14.46 -20.74
N VAL A 12 5.29 13.63 -20.60
CA VAL A 12 5.12 12.18 -20.55
C VAL A 12 4.24 11.88 -19.34
N PHE A 13 3.01 11.42 -19.56
CA PHE A 13 2.13 10.99 -18.49
C PHE A 13 2.69 9.69 -17.92
N ARG A 14 2.97 9.68 -16.64
CA ARG A 14 3.70 8.60 -15.96
C ARG A 14 2.79 7.70 -15.16
N CYS A 15 1.69 8.27 -14.66
CA CYS A 15 0.64 7.52 -14.00
C CYS A 15 -0.73 8.18 -14.25
N PRO A 16 -1.85 7.47 -14.03
CA PRO A 16 -3.20 8.02 -14.19
C PRO A 16 -3.45 9.29 -13.39
N LEU A 17 -2.85 9.40 -12.20
CA LEU A 17 -2.97 10.58 -11.34
C LEU A 17 -2.32 11.82 -11.98
N ASP A 18 -1.15 11.67 -12.61
CA ASP A 18 -0.47 12.79 -13.30
C ASP A 18 -1.31 13.31 -14.45
N THR A 19 -1.96 12.41 -15.20
CA THR A 19 -2.93 12.78 -16.23
C THR A 19 -4.09 13.58 -15.65
N ALA A 20 -4.69 13.08 -14.58
CA ALA A 20 -5.81 13.75 -13.91
C ALA A 20 -5.38 15.12 -13.35
N LYS A 21 -4.21 15.23 -12.73
CA LYS A 21 -3.63 16.51 -12.27
C LYS A 21 -3.40 17.50 -13.42
N ALA A 22 -2.89 17.03 -14.56
CA ALA A 22 -2.65 17.86 -15.72
C ALA A 22 -3.95 18.42 -16.31
N VAL A 23 -4.99 17.60 -16.41
CA VAL A 23 -6.34 18.02 -16.83
C VAL A 23 -6.93 19.03 -15.86
N TYR A 24 -6.86 18.73 -14.55
CA TYR A 24 -7.38 19.62 -13.49
C TYR A 24 -6.72 21.01 -13.50
N ARG A 25 -5.41 21.06 -13.75
CA ARG A 25 -4.63 22.31 -13.81
C ARG A 25 -4.78 23.09 -15.11
N SER A 26 -5.43 22.51 -16.13
CA SER A 26 -5.59 23.16 -17.43
C SER A 26 -6.76 24.16 -17.39
N PRO A 27 -6.52 25.45 -17.62
CA PRO A 27 -7.56 26.47 -17.55
C PRO A 27 -8.73 26.16 -18.48
N GLY A 28 -9.95 26.24 -17.95
CA GLY A 28 -11.20 26.10 -18.72
C GLY A 28 -11.59 24.68 -19.11
N LEU A 29 -10.77 23.65 -18.84
CA LEU A 29 -11.13 22.26 -19.13
C LEU A 29 -12.01 21.64 -18.04
N VAL A 30 -11.84 22.02 -16.78
CA VAL A 30 -12.60 21.48 -15.65
C VAL A 30 -13.54 22.55 -15.09
N LYS A 31 -14.84 22.29 -15.16
CA LYS A 31 -15.87 23.19 -14.61
C LYS A 31 -16.17 22.91 -13.14
N GLY A 32 -15.89 21.71 -12.66
CA GLY A 32 -16.10 21.31 -11.27
C GLY A 32 -15.55 19.94 -10.99
N VAL A 33 -15.30 19.65 -9.73
CA VAL A 33 -14.84 18.34 -9.26
C VAL A 33 -15.77 17.88 -8.16
N SER A 34 -16.27 16.66 -8.27
CA SER A 34 -17.03 16.00 -7.22
C SER A 34 -16.30 14.72 -6.78
N TYR A 35 -16.30 14.48 -5.48
CA TYR A 35 -15.72 13.27 -4.91
C TYR A 35 -16.82 12.38 -4.38
N ARG A 36 -16.72 11.11 -4.70
CA ARG A 36 -17.65 10.11 -4.15
C ARG A 36 -16.79 9.02 -3.49
N PRO A 37 -16.99 8.75 -2.20
CA PRO A 37 -16.31 7.63 -1.57
C PRO A 37 -16.71 6.33 -2.26
N SER A 38 -15.77 5.36 -2.30
CA SER A 38 -16.07 4.03 -2.83
C SER A 38 -17.22 3.39 -2.05
N ARG A 39 -17.91 2.42 -2.66
CA ARG A 39 -18.99 1.69 -2.00
C ARG A 39 -18.49 1.05 -0.69
N ARG A 40 -17.34 0.38 -0.72
CA ARG A 40 -16.71 -0.19 0.47
C ARG A 40 -16.49 0.88 1.55
N THR A 41 -15.89 2.02 1.20
CA THR A 41 -15.64 3.11 2.16
C THR A 41 -16.92 3.61 2.82
N ARG A 42 -18.03 3.73 2.06
CA ARG A 42 -19.33 4.14 2.61
C ARG A 42 -19.91 3.12 3.56
N ILE A 43 -19.87 1.84 3.19
CA ILE A 43 -20.37 0.74 4.04
C ILE A 43 -19.62 0.69 5.37
N VAL A 44 -18.28 0.71 5.32
CA VAL A 44 -17.42 0.71 6.53
C VAL A 44 -17.69 1.94 7.39
N PHE A 45 -17.80 3.12 6.78
CA PHE A 45 -18.11 4.37 7.50
C PHE A 45 -19.46 4.30 8.22
N GLN A 46 -20.49 3.77 7.57
CA GLN A 46 -21.81 3.59 8.17
C GLN A 46 -21.77 2.54 9.29
N ALA A 47 -21.13 1.38 9.07
CA ALA A 47 -21.02 0.33 10.06
C ALA A 47 -20.28 0.78 11.34
N ARG A 48 -19.21 1.56 11.21
CA ARG A 48 -18.46 2.11 12.35
C ARG A 48 -19.28 3.05 13.24
N ARG A 49 -20.31 3.68 12.72
CA ARG A 49 -21.20 4.59 13.44
C ARG A 49 -22.37 3.87 14.12
N MET A 50 -22.58 2.61 13.81
CA MET A 50 -23.62 1.78 14.41
C MET A 50 -23.30 1.45 15.86
N THR A 51 -24.35 1.28 16.65
CA THR A 51 -24.26 0.71 17.99
C THR A 51 -23.79 -0.75 17.93
N ALA A 52 -23.37 -1.33 19.05
CA ALA A 52 -22.98 -2.72 19.09
C ALA A 52 -24.13 -3.66 18.63
N ALA A 53 -25.36 -3.39 19.05
CA ALA A 53 -26.55 -4.16 18.65
C ALA A 53 -26.81 -4.07 17.14
N GLN A 54 -26.71 -2.88 16.55
CA GLN A 54 -26.84 -2.70 15.10
C GLN A 54 -25.76 -3.46 14.33
N ARG A 55 -24.48 -3.40 14.76
CA ARG A 55 -23.39 -4.14 14.12
C ARG A 55 -23.58 -5.64 14.17
N GLN A 56 -24.00 -6.19 15.34
CA GLN A 56 -24.31 -7.61 15.47
C GLN A 56 -25.43 -8.08 14.52
N SER A 57 -26.38 -7.21 14.21
CA SER A 57 -27.51 -7.50 13.33
C SER A 57 -27.17 -7.36 11.84
N LEU A 58 -26.07 -6.68 11.48
CA LEU A 58 -25.77 -6.27 10.10
C LEU A 58 -25.49 -7.46 9.18
N LEU A 59 -24.58 -8.36 9.57
CA LEU A 59 -24.24 -9.53 8.77
C LEU A 59 -25.40 -10.53 8.65
N PRO A 60 -26.11 -10.91 9.73
CA PRO A 60 -27.32 -11.72 9.61
C PRO A 60 -28.37 -11.11 8.69
N ALA A 61 -28.60 -9.80 8.79
CA ALA A 61 -29.53 -9.11 7.88
C ALA A 61 -29.06 -9.19 6.42
N ALA A 62 -27.77 -9.01 6.16
CA ALA A 62 -27.17 -9.13 4.81
C ALA A 62 -27.28 -10.57 4.25
N GLU A 63 -27.38 -11.60 5.09
CA GLU A 63 -27.70 -12.97 4.68
C GLU A 63 -29.20 -13.16 4.33
N GLY A 64 -30.02 -12.12 4.51
CA GLY A 64 -31.47 -12.15 4.30
C GLY A 64 -32.28 -12.53 5.54
N LYS A 65 -31.62 -12.70 6.70
CA LYS A 65 -32.27 -13.00 8.00
C LYS A 65 -32.79 -11.71 8.64
N THR A 66 -33.81 -11.10 8.06
CA THR A 66 -34.33 -9.78 8.46
C THR A 66 -34.94 -9.75 9.88
N ALA A 67 -35.24 -10.89 10.47
CA ALA A 67 -35.65 -10.99 11.87
C ALA A 67 -34.54 -10.55 12.86
N ALA A 68 -33.27 -10.58 12.46
CA ALA A 68 -32.14 -10.16 13.29
C ALA A 68 -32.22 -8.68 13.73
N VAL A 69 -33.01 -7.86 13.07
CA VAL A 69 -33.21 -6.43 13.43
C VAL A 69 -34.45 -6.19 14.28
N SER A 70 -35.20 -7.23 14.73
CA SER A 70 -36.51 -7.08 15.43
C SER A 70 -36.41 -6.26 16.71
N ASP A 71 -35.33 -6.39 17.46
CA ASP A 71 -35.16 -5.77 18.78
C ASP A 71 -34.61 -4.32 18.70
N LEU A 72 -34.30 -3.84 17.49
CA LEU A 72 -33.85 -2.49 17.26
C LEU A 72 -35.02 -1.51 17.07
N THR A 73 -34.80 -0.24 17.34
CA THR A 73 -35.79 0.81 17.03
C THR A 73 -36.03 0.90 15.51
N GLU A 74 -37.15 1.45 15.07
CA GLU A 74 -37.46 1.58 13.64
C GLU A 74 -36.35 2.31 12.84
N LYS A 75 -35.77 3.35 13.43
CA LYS A 75 -34.67 4.10 12.83
C LYS A 75 -33.41 3.22 12.68
N GLU A 76 -33.03 2.52 13.73
CA GLU A 76 -31.90 1.61 13.72
C GLU A 76 -32.09 0.46 12.73
N ARG A 77 -33.31 -0.11 12.67
CA ARG A 77 -33.68 -1.13 11.67
C ARG A 77 -33.46 -0.60 10.25
N ALA A 78 -33.94 0.60 9.97
CA ALA A 78 -33.78 1.22 8.66
C ALA A 78 -32.30 1.38 8.28
N GLU A 79 -31.47 1.88 9.20
CA GLU A 79 -30.04 2.06 9.00
C GLU A 79 -29.31 0.74 8.73
N VAL A 80 -29.60 -0.32 9.51
CA VAL A 80 -29.02 -1.65 9.31
C VAL A 80 -29.45 -2.26 7.99
N LEU A 81 -30.75 -2.25 7.66
CA LEU A 81 -31.27 -2.82 6.43
C LEU A 81 -30.72 -2.11 5.18
N GLU A 82 -30.59 -0.78 5.21
CA GLU A 82 -30.02 -0.01 4.14
C GLU A 82 -28.52 -0.29 3.94
N THR A 83 -27.77 -0.42 5.03
CA THR A 83 -26.33 -0.74 4.97
C THR A 83 -26.12 -2.19 4.53
N ALA A 84 -26.92 -3.14 5.03
CA ALA A 84 -26.92 -4.52 4.59
C ALA A 84 -27.22 -4.66 3.09
N TYR A 85 -28.17 -3.89 2.57
CA TYR A 85 -28.47 -3.87 1.14
C TYR A 85 -27.28 -3.36 0.31
N GLN A 86 -26.60 -2.29 0.76
CA GLN A 86 -25.40 -1.79 0.08
C GLN A 86 -24.28 -2.84 0.10
N TYR A 87 -24.13 -3.58 1.20
CA TYR A 87 -23.16 -4.64 1.34
C TYR A 87 -23.46 -5.81 0.38
N VAL A 88 -24.72 -6.26 0.32
CA VAL A 88 -25.15 -7.31 -0.63
C VAL A 88 -24.92 -6.88 -2.10
N GLN A 89 -25.16 -5.61 -2.42
CA GLN A 89 -24.82 -5.08 -3.74
C GLN A 89 -23.31 -5.09 -4.00
N TYR A 90 -22.50 -4.81 -2.98
CA TYR A 90 -21.05 -4.89 -3.09
C TYR A 90 -20.60 -6.32 -3.38
N LEU A 91 -21.09 -7.30 -2.61
CA LEU A 91 -20.76 -8.72 -2.78
C LEU A 91 -21.09 -9.22 -4.20
N TYR A 92 -22.25 -8.81 -4.74
CA TYR A 92 -22.62 -9.18 -6.11
C TYR A 92 -21.68 -8.58 -7.16
N VAL A 93 -21.32 -7.30 -7.02
CA VAL A 93 -20.40 -6.64 -7.96
C VAL A 93 -18.96 -7.17 -7.83
N ALA A 94 -18.59 -7.64 -6.64
CA ALA A 94 -17.30 -8.30 -6.39
C ALA A 94 -17.28 -9.80 -6.81
N GLU A 95 -18.40 -10.30 -7.35
CA GLU A 95 -18.59 -11.70 -7.75
C GLU A 95 -18.48 -12.69 -6.58
N ASP A 96 -18.66 -12.21 -5.33
CA ASP A 96 -18.63 -13.05 -4.13
C ASP A 96 -19.96 -13.82 -3.93
N ILE A 97 -21.04 -13.40 -4.59
CA ILE A 97 -22.36 -14.07 -4.58
C ILE A 97 -22.98 -14.09 -5.97
N GLU A 98 -23.70 -15.18 -6.25
CA GLU A 98 -24.43 -15.38 -7.50
C GLU A 98 -25.69 -14.48 -7.63
N LEU A 99 -26.14 -14.24 -8.87
CA LEU A 99 -27.31 -13.40 -9.16
C LEU A 99 -28.58 -13.86 -8.43
N ALA A 100 -28.81 -15.15 -8.33
CA ALA A 100 -29.97 -15.71 -7.64
C ALA A 100 -29.97 -15.34 -6.14
N GLU A 101 -28.80 -15.47 -5.51
CA GLU A 101 -28.60 -15.13 -4.09
C GLU A 101 -28.70 -13.63 -3.87
N TYR A 102 -28.11 -12.82 -4.75
CA TYR A 102 -28.27 -11.36 -4.74
C TYR A 102 -29.76 -10.95 -4.78
N ARG A 103 -30.54 -11.53 -5.70
CA ARG A 103 -31.96 -11.23 -5.83
C ARG A 103 -32.74 -11.62 -4.57
N ARG A 104 -32.49 -12.81 -4.04
CA ARG A 104 -33.13 -13.32 -2.82
C ARG A 104 -32.89 -12.40 -1.62
N ARG A 105 -31.61 -12.09 -1.35
CA ARG A 105 -31.22 -11.23 -0.21
C ARG A 105 -31.73 -9.81 -0.39
N SER A 106 -31.58 -9.24 -1.58
CA SER A 106 -32.06 -7.88 -1.89
C SER A 106 -33.56 -7.75 -1.71
N PHE A 107 -34.35 -8.73 -2.18
CA PHE A 107 -35.79 -8.73 -2.01
C PHE A 107 -36.21 -8.78 -0.53
N ALA A 108 -35.58 -9.64 0.25
CA ALA A 108 -35.86 -9.73 1.70
C ALA A 108 -35.56 -8.40 2.41
N LEU A 109 -34.41 -7.79 2.13
CA LEU A 109 -33.99 -6.52 2.75
C LEU A 109 -34.91 -5.36 2.34
N LEU A 110 -35.22 -5.22 1.06
CA LEU A 110 -36.09 -4.16 0.56
C LEU A 110 -37.52 -4.32 1.06
N SER A 111 -38.04 -5.56 1.12
CA SER A 111 -39.37 -5.84 1.66
C SER A 111 -39.44 -5.54 3.16
N ALA A 112 -38.41 -5.87 3.93
CA ALA A 112 -38.37 -5.51 5.35
C ALA A 112 -38.28 -4.00 5.54
N ARG A 113 -37.44 -3.31 4.73
CA ARG A 113 -37.28 -1.85 4.79
C ARG A 113 -38.56 -1.08 4.40
N SER A 114 -39.32 -1.56 3.40
CA SER A 114 -40.55 -0.91 2.95
C SER A 114 -41.68 -0.92 3.98
N ARG A 115 -41.63 -1.80 4.97
CA ARG A 115 -42.60 -1.87 6.07
C ARG A 115 -42.36 -0.84 7.16
N LEU A 116 -41.19 -0.19 7.17
CA LEU A 116 -40.83 0.82 8.17
C LEU A 116 -41.30 2.20 7.69
N GLN A 117 -41.96 2.94 8.58
CA GLN A 117 -42.47 4.29 8.31
C GLN A 117 -41.41 5.39 8.53
N VAL A 118 -40.14 5.04 8.39
CA VAL A 118 -39.03 5.98 8.55
C VAL A 118 -38.59 6.44 7.18
N PRO A 119 -38.55 7.76 6.91
CA PRO A 119 -38.01 8.30 5.67
C PRO A 119 -36.59 7.78 5.43
N ALA A 120 -36.20 7.65 4.17
CA ALA A 120 -34.78 7.43 3.84
C ALA A 120 -33.99 8.61 4.40
N GLY A 121 -33.17 8.36 5.42
CA GLY A 121 -32.35 9.39 6.04
C GLY A 121 -31.39 9.97 5.00
N ALA A 122 -31.08 11.27 5.13
CA ALA A 122 -29.97 11.86 4.40
C ALA A 122 -28.72 11.06 4.77
N LYS A 123 -28.14 10.34 3.78
CA LYS A 123 -26.94 9.55 4.03
C LYS A 123 -25.81 10.53 4.30
N GLU A 124 -25.37 10.59 5.55
CA GLU A 124 -24.11 11.26 5.85
C GLU A 124 -23.00 10.55 5.08
N GLU A 125 -22.41 11.24 4.14
CA GLU A 125 -21.25 10.76 3.42
C GLU A 125 -19.99 11.04 4.26
N LYS A 126 -19.04 10.10 4.20
CA LYS A 126 -17.71 10.34 4.80
C LYS A 126 -17.16 11.64 4.22
N PRO A 127 -16.78 12.62 5.06
CA PRO A 127 -16.17 13.85 4.58
C PRO A 127 -15.01 13.52 3.66
N VAL A 128 -14.95 14.19 2.52
CA VAL A 128 -13.80 14.05 1.61
C VAL A 128 -12.63 14.69 2.33
N GLY A 129 -11.68 13.86 2.71
CA GLY A 129 -10.42 14.30 3.28
C GLY A 129 -9.58 15.06 2.24
N ARG A 130 -8.30 14.85 2.28
CA ARG A 130 -7.37 15.43 1.32
C ARG A 130 -7.52 14.76 -0.05
N THR A 131 -7.52 15.55 -1.11
CA THR A 131 -7.79 15.04 -2.47
C THR A 131 -6.50 14.52 -3.12
N PRO A 132 -6.56 13.53 -4.02
CA PRO A 132 -5.39 13.04 -4.74
C PRO A 132 -4.62 14.14 -5.50
N PHE A 133 -5.29 15.23 -5.89
CA PHE A 133 -4.64 16.37 -6.55
C PHE A 133 -3.70 17.17 -5.64
N ALA A 134 -3.86 17.05 -4.34
CA ALA A 134 -2.99 17.67 -3.35
C ALA A 134 -1.76 16.82 -3.01
N ALA A 135 -1.72 15.54 -3.41
CA ALA A 135 -0.57 14.66 -3.25
C ALA A 135 0.70 15.22 -3.92
N HIS A 136 1.87 14.78 -3.43
CA HIS A 136 3.14 15.05 -4.09
C HIS A 136 3.15 14.55 -5.55
N GLU A 137 4.10 15.00 -6.35
CA GLU A 137 4.26 14.51 -7.72
C GLU A 137 4.85 13.08 -7.70
N SER A 138 4.73 12.32 -8.80
CA SER A 138 5.04 10.89 -8.82
C SER A 138 6.50 10.54 -9.07
N MET A 139 7.24 11.42 -9.78
CA MET A 139 8.67 11.24 -9.95
C MET A 139 9.42 11.69 -8.70
N ARG A 140 10.52 10.98 -8.39
CA ARG A 140 11.37 11.29 -7.24
C ARG A 140 12.84 11.23 -7.62
N VAL A 141 13.60 12.24 -7.22
CA VAL A 141 15.04 12.15 -7.03
C VAL A 141 15.35 12.19 -5.56
N SER A 142 16.39 11.52 -5.13
CA SER A 142 16.91 11.64 -3.78
C SER A 142 18.43 11.63 -3.76
N VAL A 143 18.97 12.36 -2.80
CA VAL A 143 20.39 12.32 -2.44
C VAL A 143 20.49 12.00 -0.96
N GLY A 144 21.44 11.16 -0.61
CA GLY A 144 21.61 10.71 0.76
C GLY A 144 23.01 10.24 1.05
N ALA A 145 23.21 9.89 2.31
CA ALA A 145 24.43 9.29 2.80
C ALA A 145 24.09 8.21 3.82
N GLY A 146 24.99 7.27 3.99
CA GLY A 146 24.80 6.17 4.93
C GLY A 146 26.08 5.40 5.20
N SER A 147 25.94 4.30 5.89
CA SER A 147 27.01 3.36 6.18
C SER A 147 26.50 1.94 6.02
N ARG A 148 27.30 1.07 5.39
CA ARG A 148 27.08 -0.37 5.34
C ARG A 148 28.30 -1.08 5.89
N ASN A 149 28.14 -1.83 6.97
CA ASN A 149 29.22 -2.54 7.66
C ASN A 149 30.41 -1.61 7.98
N GLY A 150 30.11 -0.36 8.44
CA GLY A 150 31.13 0.64 8.74
C GLY A 150 31.80 1.27 7.51
N ASN A 151 31.33 0.99 6.30
CA ASN A 151 31.81 1.64 5.08
C ASN A 151 30.81 2.74 4.65
N ALA A 152 31.21 4.00 4.80
CA ALA A 152 30.39 5.14 4.43
C ALA A 152 30.15 5.19 2.93
N PHE A 153 28.97 5.68 2.53
CA PHE A 153 28.61 5.89 1.14
C PHE A 153 27.74 7.13 0.96
N GLN A 154 27.75 7.65 -0.26
CA GLN A 154 26.82 8.64 -0.78
C GLN A 154 25.88 7.92 -1.74
N GLU A 155 24.59 8.27 -1.71
CA GLU A 155 23.58 7.65 -2.57
C GLU A 155 22.86 8.70 -3.41
N PHE A 156 22.70 8.39 -4.69
CA PHE A 156 21.74 9.04 -5.57
C PHE A 156 20.69 8.03 -5.99
N ALA A 157 19.41 8.41 -5.87
CA ALA A 157 18.33 7.56 -6.36
C ALA A 157 17.35 8.34 -7.25
N PHE A 158 16.78 7.61 -8.21
CA PHE A 158 15.77 8.12 -9.13
C PHE A 158 14.64 7.11 -9.29
N ARG A 159 13.40 7.57 -9.11
CA ARG A 159 12.19 6.80 -9.34
C ARG A 159 11.28 7.57 -10.30
N PRO A 160 10.94 7.02 -11.49
CA PRO A 160 10.16 7.74 -12.50
C PRO A 160 8.66 7.79 -12.21
N ALA A 161 8.12 6.91 -11.34
CA ALA A 161 6.68 6.84 -11.13
C ALA A 161 6.29 6.27 -9.76
N TYR A 162 5.07 6.65 -9.31
CA TYR A 162 4.32 6.14 -8.17
C TYR A 162 4.84 6.57 -6.79
N HIS A 163 4.60 5.78 -5.74
CA HIS A 163 4.91 6.14 -4.35
C HIS A 163 5.29 4.90 -3.53
N SER A 164 6.01 5.12 -2.45
CA SER A 164 6.38 4.13 -1.44
C SER A 164 5.59 4.34 -0.16
N LEU A 165 5.59 3.37 0.76
CA LEU A 165 4.87 3.45 2.04
C LEU A 165 5.35 4.61 2.92
N GLU A 166 6.63 4.94 2.85
CA GLU A 166 7.25 6.02 3.61
C GLU A 166 7.08 7.41 2.99
N ASP A 167 6.53 7.50 1.76
CA ASP A 167 6.17 8.77 1.13
C ASP A 167 4.89 9.33 1.79
N ASP A 168 4.61 10.62 1.60
CA ASP A 168 3.35 11.20 2.05
C ASP A 168 2.17 10.59 1.28
N ASP A 169 1.32 9.84 1.96
CA ASP A 169 0.13 9.19 1.39
C ASP A 169 -1.06 10.15 1.21
N PHE A 170 -0.84 11.44 1.28
CA PHE A 170 -1.85 12.47 1.16
C PHE A 170 -2.71 12.32 -0.10
N GLY A 171 -3.95 11.89 0.08
CA GLY A 171 -4.87 11.63 -1.03
C GLY A 171 -4.62 10.32 -1.78
N LEU A 172 -3.72 9.47 -1.30
CA LEU A 172 -3.48 8.11 -1.77
C LEU A 172 -4.09 7.09 -0.80
N LEU A 173 -4.03 5.81 -1.14
CA LEU A 173 -4.51 4.74 -0.25
C LEU A 173 -3.42 4.41 0.77
N PRO A 174 -3.67 4.57 2.08
CA PRO A 174 -2.73 4.14 3.11
C PRO A 174 -2.41 2.64 2.98
N GLY A 175 -1.14 2.28 3.16
CA GLY A 175 -0.71 0.89 3.03
C GLY A 175 -0.53 0.38 1.60
N ALA A 176 -0.73 1.22 0.59
CA ALA A 176 -0.44 0.90 -0.80
C ALA A 176 0.93 1.45 -1.22
N GLU A 177 1.69 0.62 -1.93
CA GLU A 177 2.98 0.97 -2.50
C GLU A 177 3.08 0.48 -3.94
N ILE A 178 3.56 1.32 -4.83
CA ILE A 178 3.94 0.93 -6.18
C ILE A 178 5.26 1.63 -6.51
N ASN A 179 6.32 0.86 -6.66
CA ASN A 179 7.63 1.30 -7.12
C ASN A 179 7.89 0.73 -8.51
N PHE A 180 8.33 1.57 -9.42
CA PHE A 180 8.66 1.17 -10.78
C PHE A 180 9.98 1.83 -11.20
N LEU A 181 10.95 1.02 -11.66
CA LEU A 181 12.27 1.45 -12.11
C LEU A 181 12.99 2.35 -11.11
N ASN A 182 12.92 2.04 -9.80
CA ASN A 182 13.63 2.81 -8.78
C ASN A 182 15.12 2.44 -8.80
N LEU A 183 15.92 3.35 -9.33
CA LEU A 183 17.39 3.22 -9.48
C LEU A 183 18.09 3.80 -8.26
N ARG A 184 19.06 3.08 -7.70
CA ARG A 184 19.95 3.54 -6.63
C ARG A 184 21.40 3.35 -7.02
N LEU A 185 22.16 4.45 -7.08
CA LEU A 185 23.60 4.48 -7.33
C LEU A 185 24.32 4.87 -6.05
N ARG A 186 25.39 4.18 -5.71
CA ARG A 186 26.20 4.46 -4.53
C ARG A 186 27.66 4.68 -4.87
N ARG A 187 28.27 5.65 -4.20
CA ARG A 187 29.70 5.85 -4.16
C ARG A 187 30.21 5.56 -2.76
N TYR A 188 31.04 4.54 -2.63
CA TYR A 188 31.62 4.13 -1.36
C TYR A 188 32.95 4.83 -1.12
N ASP A 189 33.15 5.40 0.07
CA ASP A 189 34.33 6.19 0.41
C ASP A 189 35.62 5.36 0.38
N ARG A 190 35.58 4.09 0.85
CA ARG A 190 36.78 3.23 0.85
C ARG A 190 37.31 2.86 -0.54
N THR A 191 36.45 2.75 -1.51
CA THR A 191 36.83 2.27 -2.85
C THR A 191 36.82 3.37 -3.89
N ASP A 192 36.23 4.51 -3.58
CA ASP A 192 36.00 5.64 -4.49
C ASP A 192 35.28 5.24 -5.80
N LYS A 193 34.51 4.14 -5.75
CA LYS A 193 33.79 3.60 -6.92
C LYS A 193 32.31 3.90 -6.81
N THR A 194 31.75 4.35 -7.93
CA THR A 194 30.29 4.45 -8.09
C THR A 194 29.77 3.14 -8.67
N VAL A 195 28.79 2.54 -8.01
CA VAL A 195 28.19 1.28 -8.41
C VAL A 195 26.67 1.39 -8.48
N LEU A 196 26.06 0.60 -9.34
CA LEU A 196 24.62 0.34 -9.26
C LEU A 196 24.39 -0.51 -8.00
N ASN A 197 23.78 0.09 -6.97
CA ASN A 197 23.47 -0.65 -5.75
C ASN A 197 22.20 -1.49 -5.93
N ARG A 198 21.15 -0.87 -6.53
CA ARG A 198 19.87 -1.54 -6.72
C ARG A 198 19.06 -0.90 -7.84
N LEU A 199 18.36 -1.72 -8.60
CA LEU A 199 17.31 -1.32 -9.53
C LEU A 199 16.05 -2.13 -9.20
N ASP A 200 15.07 -1.50 -8.57
CA ASP A 200 13.74 -2.11 -8.40
C ASP A 200 12.98 -1.96 -9.72
N VAL A 201 12.86 -3.04 -10.46
CA VAL A 201 12.12 -3.06 -11.73
C VAL A 201 10.63 -2.90 -11.47
N LEU A 202 10.15 -3.61 -10.44
CA LEU A 202 8.76 -3.57 -9.98
C LEU A 202 8.72 -3.86 -8.48
N GLY A 203 7.96 -3.06 -7.75
CA GLY A 203 7.59 -3.32 -6.36
C GLY A 203 6.12 -2.93 -6.18
N ILE A 204 5.29 -3.87 -5.79
CA ILE A 204 3.88 -3.62 -5.46
C ILE A 204 3.62 -4.20 -4.07
N ARG A 205 3.00 -3.40 -3.21
CA ARG A 205 2.54 -3.84 -1.90
C ARG A 205 1.16 -3.27 -1.63
N SER A 206 0.27 -4.09 -1.11
CA SER A 206 -1.06 -3.69 -0.67
C SER A 206 -1.32 -4.23 0.73
N LEU A 207 -1.26 -3.36 1.73
CA LEU A 207 -1.59 -3.66 3.11
C LEU A 207 -3.02 -3.21 3.37
N SER A 208 -3.99 -4.02 2.92
CA SER A 208 -5.41 -3.72 3.05
C SER A 208 -5.95 -4.32 4.35
N PRO A 209 -6.28 -3.50 5.37
CA PRO A 209 -6.73 -4.03 6.63
C PRO A 209 -8.08 -4.73 6.50
N ALA A 210 -8.18 -5.88 7.18
CA ALA A 210 -9.42 -6.59 7.39
C ALA A 210 -10.27 -5.85 8.45
N ASP A 211 -11.58 -5.89 8.28
CA ASP A 211 -12.58 -5.41 9.24
C ASP A 211 -13.71 -6.44 9.38
N GLU A 212 -14.75 -6.13 10.15
CA GLU A 212 -15.86 -7.05 10.42
C GLU A 212 -16.62 -7.47 9.14
N LEU A 213 -16.62 -6.65 8.10
CA LEU A 213 -17.37 -6.87 6.87
C LEU A 213 -16.50 -7.35 5.71
N PHE A 214 -15.24 -6.94 5.70
CA PHE A 214 -14.33 -7.17 4.59
C PHE A 214 -13.02 -7.78 5.07
N SER A 215 -12.59 -8.84 4.41
CA SER A 215 -11.32 -9.50 4.71
C SER A 215 -10.43 -9.57 3.45
N PRO A 216 -9.98 -8.40 2.95
CA PRO A 216 -9.18 -8.34 1.74
C PRO A 216 -7.86 -9.10 1.90
N LEU A 217 -7.30 -9.54 0.79
CA LEU A 217 -5.97 -10.09 0.73
C LEU A 217 -4.95 -8.94 0.76
N SER A 218 -3.98 -9.04 1.64
CA SER A 218 -2.77 -8.22 1.56
C SER A 218 -1.71 -8.98 0.77
N PHE A 219 -0.95 -8.28 -0.07
CA PHE A 219 0.04 -8.95 -0.91
C PHE A 219 1.25 -8.06 -1.19
N THR A 220 2.32 -8.71 -1.62
CA THR A 220 3.54 -8.07 -2.14
C THR A 220 4.03 -8.80 -3.38
N VAL A 221 4.54 -8.03 -4.35
CA VAL A 221 5.25 -8.55 -5.53
C VAL A 221 6.49 -7.69 -5.70
N SER A 222 7.64 -8.31 -5.93
CA SER A 222 8.87 -7.57 -6.22
C SER A 222 9.70 -8.24 -7.29
N LEU A 223 10.39 -7.39 -8.08
CA LEU A 223 11.44 -7.79 -9.02
C LEU A 223 12.52 -6.72 -8.97
N ALA A 224 13.75 -7.11 -8.63
CA ALA A 224 14.86 -6.18 -8.48
C ALA A 224 16.18 -6.80 -8.91
N LEU A 225 17.05 -6.00 -9.50
CA LEU A 225 18.47 -6.30 -9.64
C LEU A 225 19.19 -5.60 -8.49
N ALA A 226 19.87 -6.36 -7.64
CA ALA A 226 20.58 -5.83 -6.48
C ALA A 226 22.03 -6.30 -6.45
N ARG A 227 22.92 -5.43 -5.99
CA ARG A 227 24.28 -5.83 -5.62
C ARG A 227 24.24 -6.42 -4.22
N GLU A 228 24.57 -7.68 -4.11
CA GLU A 228 24.55 -8.42 -2.85
C GLU A 228 25.90 -9.13 -2.66
N GLU A 229 26.21 -9.42 -1.39
CA GLU A 229 27.37 -10.20 -0.99
C GLU A 229 26.90 -11.58 -0.50
N ASP A 230 27.61 -12.63 -0.89
CA ASP A 230 27.39 -13.96 -0.32
C ASP A 230 28.08 -14.02 1.07
N PRO A 231 27.30 -14.08 2.17
CA PRO A 231 27.86 -14.04 3.51
C PRO A 231 28.74 -15.26 3.85
N ALA A 232 28.69 -16.33 3.04
CA ALA A 232 29.54 -17.49 3.23
C ALA A 232 30.93 -17.36 2.58
N THR A 233 31.02 -16.59 1.50
CA THR A 233 32.26 -16.53 0.69
C THR A 233 32.83 -15.13 0.58
N GLY A 234 32.10 -14.08 1.01
CA GLY A 234 32.48 -12.68 0.83
C GLY A 234 32.45 -12.22 -0.63
N ARG A 235 31.94 -13.04 -1.57
CA ARG A 235 31.88 -12.66 -2.98
C ARG A 235 30.70 -11.74 -3.24
N GLU A 236 30.97 -10.62 -3.87
CA GLU A 236 29.95 -9.68 -4.29
C GLU A 236 29.56 -9.85 -5.77
N GLY A 237 28.31 -9.55 -6.08
CA GLY A 237 27.83 -9.55 -7.45
C GLY A 237 26.39 -9.08 -7.57
N TYR A 238 25.86 -9.12 -8.77
CA TYR A 238 24.46 -8.78 -9.03
C TYR A 238 23.59 -10.01 -9.00
N VAL A 239 22.45 -9.87 -8.33
CA VAL A 239 21.40 -10.89 -8.28
C VAL A 239 20.10 -10.26 -8.77
N LEU A 240 19.48 -10.92 -9.74
CA LEU A 240 18.10 -10.63 -10.12
C LEU A 240 17.18 -11.40 -9.15
N ASN A 241 16.51 -10.66 -8.27
CA ASN A 241 15.64 -11.20 -7.23
C ASN A 241 14.17 -10.98 -7.59
N GLY A 242 13.35 -12.01 -7.44
CA GLY A 242 11.89 -11.91 -7.55
C GLY A 242 11.21 -12.51 -6.33
N SER A 243 10.12 -11.91 -5.86
CA SER A 243 9.31 -12.49 -4.80
C SER A 243 7.83 -12.16 -4.96
N VAL A 244 6.99 -13.05 -4.44
CA VAL A 244 5.55 -12.86 -4.31
C VAL A 244 5.10 -13.41 -2.96
N GLY A 245 4.25 -12.66 -2.28
CA GLY A 245 3.70 -13.07 -0.98
C GLY A 245 2.29 -12.54 -0.79
N ALA A 246 1.52 -13.24 0.04
CA ALA A 246 0.15 -12.88 0.37
C ALA A 246 -0.14 -13.18 1.85
N GLY A 247 -1.14 -12.48 2.41
CA GLY A 247 -1.50 -12.65 3.80
C GLY A 247 -2.59 -11.70 4.25
N LYS A 248 -2.51 -11.27 5.50
CA LYS A 248 -3.53 -10.43 6.12
C LYS A 248 -2.91 -9.22 6.81
N THR A 249 -3.68 -8.15 6.84
CA THR A 249 -3.42 -6.94 7.61
C THR A 249 -4.58 -6.69 8.55
N VAL A 250 -4.28 -6.27 9.76
CA VAL A 250 -5.26 -5.81 10.75
C VAL A 250 -4.94 -4.37 11.14
N ALA A 251 -5.96 -3.55 11.31
CA ALA A 251 -5.81 -2.20 11.82
C ALA A 251 -6.00 -2.20 13.34
N ALA A 252 -4.98 -1.81 14.09
CA ALA A 252 -5.12 -1.54 15.54
C ALA A 252 -5.65 -0.14 15.79
N ALA A 253 -5.42 0.79 14.86
CA ALA A 253 -5.98 2.14 14.81
C ALA A 253 -6.12 2.58 13.35
N ASP A 254 -6.76 3.71 13.09
CA ASP A 254 -6.95 4.23 11.72
C ASP A 254 -5.63 4.45 10.97
N ASN A 255 -4.54 4.62 11.70
CA ASN A 255 -3.21 4.90 11.19
C ASN A 255 -2.15 3.87 11.60
N LEU A 256 -2.53 2.73 12.21
CA LEU A 256 -1.60 1.69 12.66
C LEU A 256 -2.05 0.32 12.18
N TYR A 257 -1.24 -0.29 11.32
CA TYR A 257 -1.50 -1.59 10.71
C TYR A 257 -0.44 -2.60 11.12
N PHE A 258 -0.89 -3.81 11.49
CA PHE A 258 -0.03 -4.99 11.62
C PHE A 258 -0.34 -5.96 10.49
N TYR A 259 0.68 -6.57 9.93
CA TYR A 259 0.51 -7.52 8.84
C TYR A 259 1.42 -8.74 8.96
N ALA A 260 0.96 -9.83 8.39
CA ALA A 260 1.75 -11.04 8.20
C ALA A 260 1.51 -11.59 6.79
N LEU A 261 2.59 -11.91 6.09
CA LEU A 261 2.58 -12.43 4.73
C LEU A 261 3.42 -13.70 4.66
N ALA A 262 2.98 -14.66 3.87
CA ALA A 262 3.75 -15.82 3.47
C ALA A 262 3.95 -15.80 1.96
N GLY A 263 5.11 -16.23 1.47
CA GLY A 263 5.42 -16.13 0.06
C GLY A 263 6.59 -16.98 -0.36
N VAL A 264 6.97 -16.80 -1.61
CA VAL A 264 8.13 -17.44 -2.22
C VAL A 264 9.02 -16.39 -2.87
N ALA A 265 10.31 -16.65 -2.86
CA ALA A 265 11.31 -15.83 -3.52
C ALA A 265 12.27 -16.73 -4.31
N GLY A 266 12.91 -16.11 -5.29
CA GLY A 266 13.98 -16.75 -6.03
C GLY A 266 14.87 -15.72 -6.68
N GLY A 267 16.09 -16.12 -7.02
CA GLY A 267 17.02 -15.22 -7.66
C GLY A 267 18.06 -15.93 -8.50
N TYR A 268 18.65 -15.14 -9.41
CA TYR A 268 19.72 -15.59 -10.32
C TYR A 268 20.90 -14.62 -10.25
N GLY A 269 22.09 -15.16 -10.05
CA GLY A 269 23.34 -14.37 -10.03
C GLY A 269 24.56 -15.26 -10.25
N GLY A 270 25.45 -14.84 -11.13
CA GLY A 270 26.60 -15.68 -11.57
C GLY A 270 27.63 -16.02 -10.49
N PHE A 271 27.59 -15.35 -9.34
CA PHE A 271 28.48 -15.63 -8.20
C PHE A 271 27.84 -16.57 -7.16
N LEU A 272 26.53 -16.85 -7.27
CA LEU A 272 25.80 -17.72 -6.36
C LEU A 272 26.15 -19.20 -6.58
N PRO A 273 26.08 -20.03 -5.53
CA PRO A 273 26.10 -21.48 -5.69
C PRO A 273 25.00 -21.91 -6.66
N ARG A 274 25.34 -22.65 -7.73
CA ARG A 274 24.42 -23.06 -8.82
C ARG A 274 23.77 -21.88 -9.57
N ASN A 275 24.31 -20.66 -9.47
CA ASN A 275 23.82 -19.42 -10.08
C ASN A 275 22.38 -19.03 -9.71
N GLN A 276 21.72 -19.71 -8.79
CA GLN A 276 20.33 -19.45 -8.42
C GLN A 276 20.03 -19.88 -6.98
N TYR A 277 18.93 -19.34 -6.45
CA TYR A 277 18.33 -19.80 -5.21
C TYR A 277 16.79 -19.77 -5.29
N ALA A 278 16.16 -20.52 -4.39
CA ALA A 278 14.73 -20.42 -4.10
C ALA A 278 14.54 -20.41 -2.58
N ALA A 279 13.53 -19.69 -2.10
CA ALA A 279 13.22 -19.58 -0.69
C ALA A 279 11.71 -19.49 -0.45
N ILE A 280 11.28 -19.96 0.72
CA ILE A 280 9.97 -19.63 1.30
C ILE A 280 10.20 -18.44 2.23
N GLU A 281 9.35 -17.44 2.17
CA GLU A 281 9.45 -16.23 2.99
C GLU A 281 8.26 -16.08 3.93
N LEU A 282 8.52 -15.78 5.20
CA LEU A 282 7.53 -15.31 6.15
C LEU A 282 7.89 -13.89 6.55
N THR A 283 6.94 -12.99 6.42
CA THR A 283 7.10 -11.57 6.74
C THR A 283 6.09 -11.16 7.77
N ALA A 284 6.52 -10.49 8.82
CA ALA A 284 5.66 -9.82 9.78
C ALA A 284 6.11 -8.37 9.93
N GLY A 285 5.17 -7.44 10.05
CA GLY A 285 5.53 -6.04 10.17
C GLY A 285 4.41 -5.16 10.69
N LEU A 286 4.78 -3.92 10.93
CA LEU A 286 3.87 -2.85 11.26
C LEU A 286 4.10 -1.66 10.33
N PHE A 287 3.02 -0.98 9.99
CA PHE A 287 3.03 0.30 9.29
C PHE A 287 2.22 1.31 10.10
N ALA A 288 2.81 2.47 10.39
CA ALA A 288 2.15 3.57 11.07
C ALA A 288 2.22 4.85 10.22
N GLY A 289 1.04 5.40 9.90
CA GLY A 289 0.90 6.60 9.07
C GLY A 289 0.37 7.79 9.85
N PHE A 290 1.24 8.64 10.39
CA PHE A 290 0.87 9.93 11.00
C PHE A 290 0.93 11.05 9.95
N ASP A 291 0.33 12.20 10.25
CA ASP A 291 0.29 13.34 9.31
C ASP A 291 1.67 13.78 8.82
N ARG A 292 2.68 13.75 9.69
CA ARG A 292 4.05 14.19 9.39
C ARG A 292 5.10 13.12 9.55
N LEU A 293 4.70 11.86 9.76
CA LEU A 293 5.65 10.78 9.96
C LEU A 293 5.03 9.48 9.48
N LYS A 294 5.72 8.78 8.61
CA LYS A 294 5.41 7.41 8.22
C LYS A 294 6.49 6.50 8.77
N LEU A 295 6.09 5.40 9.36
CA LEU A 295 6.99 4.41 9.94
C LEU A 295 6.65 3.03 9.39
N LEU A 296 7.66 2.28 9.02
CA LEU A 296 7.59 0.87 8.68
C LEU A 296 8.61 0.12 9.53
N ALA A 297 8.21 -0.98 10.16
CA ALA A 297 9.12 -1.95 10.72
C ALA A 297 8.69 -3.34 10.26
N GLU A 298 9.64 -4.13 9.80
CA GLU A 298 9.40 -5.45 9.20
C GLU A 298 10.49 -6.43 9.61
N ALA A 299 10.10 -7.66 9.92
CA ALA A 299 10.99 -8.79 10.03
C ALA A 299 10.59 -9.84 8.99
N LYS A 300 11.55 -10.29 8.19
CA LYS A 300 11.37 -11.29 7.15
C LYS A 300 12.32 -12.45 7.37
N LYS A 301 11.79 -13.65 7.59
CA LYS A 301 12.55 -14.90 7.61
C LYS A 301 12.45 -15.57 6.25
N SER A 302 13.60 -15.86 5.67
CA SER A 302 13.73 -16.66 4.45
C SER A 302 14.27 -18.04 4.81
N PHE A 303 13.59 -19.07 4.33
CA PHE A 303 13.97 -20.47 4.48
C PHE A 303 14.43 -21.00 3.12
N SER A 304 15.71 -21.36 3.03
CA SER A 304 16.32 -21.81 1.78
C SER A 304 17.35 -22.91 2.03
N SER A 305 17.52 -23.78 1.07
CA SER A 305 18.67 -24.69 1.03
C SER A 305 19.97 -23.99 0.61
N SER A 306 19.89 -22.79 0.08
CA SER A 306 21.03 -21.96 -0.24
C SER A 306 21.42 -21.11 0.94
N SER A 307 22.67 -21.22 1.38
CA SER A 307 23.23 -20.41 2.45
C SER A 307 23.18 -18.91 2.18
N PHE A 308 23.13 -18.51 0.94
CA PHE A 308 22.96 -17.12 0.51
C PHE A 308 21.59 -16.56 0.91
N ALA A 309 20.53 -17.35 0.79
CA ALA A 309 19.16 -16.88 0.99
C ALA A 309 18.60 -17.22 2.38
N GLU A 310 19.27 -18.04 3.18
CA GLU A 310 18.86 -18.39 4.54
C GLU A 310 19.24 -17.27 5.51
N ARG A 311 18.27 -16.40 5.84
CA ARG A 311 18.52 -15.23 6.72
C ARG A 311 17.23 -14.71 7.37
N ILE A 312 17.39 -13.90 8.41
CA ILE A 312 16.34 -13.02 8.92
C ILE A 312 16.74 -11.59 8.58
N ARG A 313 15.92 -10.92 7.81
CA ARG A 313 16.07 -9.49 7.49
C ARG A 313 15.16 -8.66 8.37
N TYR A 314 15.73 -7.72 9.09
CA TYR A 314 15.00 -6.65 9.75
C TYR A 314 15.12 -5.38 8.92
N ARG A 315 14.00 -4.67 8.81
CA ARG A 315 13.91 -3.41 8.07
C ARG A 315 13.14 -2.40 8.93
N ALA A 316 13.68 -1.20 9.06
CA ALA A 316 12.97 -0.07 9.61
C ALA A 316 13.10 1.12 8.68
N GLU A 317 12.00 1.82 8.43
CA GLU A 317 11.97 3.00 7.57
C GLU A 317 11.15 4.09 8.21
N ALA A 318 11.59 5.32 8.03
CA ALA A 318 10.87 6.52 8.44
C ALA A 318 10.86 7.52 7.30
N GLY A 319 9.69 8.10 7.03
CA GLY A 319 9.51 9.19 6.05
C GLY A 319 8.83 10.38 6.70
N MET A 320 9.39 11.57 6.53
CA MET A 320 8.87 12.81 7.08
C MET A 320 8.67 13.85 5.96
N PRO A 321 7.43 14.18 5.58
CA PRO A 321 7.17 15.26 4.65
C PRO A 321 7.59 16.59 5.25
N LEU A 322 8.46 17.33 4.57
CA LEU A 322 8.90 18.68 4.92
C LEU A 322 8.04 19.74 4.26
N ALA A 323 7.67 19.52 3.01
CA ALA A 323 6.79 20.36 2.20
C ALA A 323 6.10 19.46 1.15
N LYS A 324 5.17 20.01 0.36
CA LYS A 324 4.38 19.26 -0.63
C LYS A 324 5.21 18.28 -1.50
N ASN A 325 6.40 18.72 -1.92
CA ASN A 325 7.24 17.94 -2.83
C ASN A 325 8.63 17.65 -2.22
N TRP A 326 8.78 17.75 -0.91
CA TRP A 326 10.04 17.50 -0.22
C TRP A 326 9.81 16.61 0.99
N SER A 327 10.63 15.59 1.14
CA SER A 327 10.65 14.75 2.34
C SER A 327 12.06 14.40 2.77
N LEU A 328 12.19 14.06 4.05
CA LEU A 328 13.34 13.40 4.63
C LEU A 328 12.99 11.94 4.83
N ALA A 329 13.93 11.04 4.57
CA ALA A 329 13.75 9.64 4.87
C ALA A 329 14.98 9.05 5.55
N ALA A 330 14.74 8.09 6.45
CA ALA A 330 15.76 7.27 7.07
C ALA A 330 15.41 5.80 6.83
N GLU A 331 16.43 4.98 6.53
CA GLU A 331 16.29 3.55 6.28
C GLU A 331 17.34 2.81 7.12
N TYR A 332 16.94 1.70 7.72
CA TYR A 332 17.80 0.79 8.45
C TYR A 332 17.51 -0.64 8.02
N PHE A 333 18.57 -1.40 7.74
CA PHE A 333 18.51 -2.83 7.43
C PHE A 333 19.51 -3.58 8.27
N PHE A 334 19.11 -4.75 8.71
CA PHE A 334 19.98 -5.68 9.39
C PHE A 334 19.64 -7.10 8.92
N ASP A 335 20.61 -7.78 8.33
CA ASP A 335 20.51 -9.18 7.93
C ASP A 335 21.26 -10.07 8.92
N ASP A 336 20.54 -10.90 9.66
CA ASP A 336 21.09 -12.00 10.45
C ASP A 336 21.22 -13.23 9.54
N ASN A 337 22.44 -13.55 9.19
CA ASN A 337 22.81 -14.59 8.23
C ASN A 337 23.11 -15.96 8.88
N ALA A 338 22.45 -16.30 9.98
CA ALA A 338 22.50 -17.63 10.62
C ALA A 338 23.93 -18.12 10.91
N GLY A 339 24.70 -17.33 11.67
CA GLY A 339 26.05 -17.70 12.13
C GLY A 339 27.17 -17.35 11.15
N LYS A 340 26.88 -16.49 10.17
CA LYS A 340 27.85 -15.86 9.27
C LYS A 340 27.92 -14.37 9.58
N ASP A 341 28.72 -13.63 8.80
CA ASP A 341 28.81 -12.18 8.95
C ASP A 341 27.45 -11.52 8.69
N ASN A 342 26.99 -10.75 9.66
CA ASN A 342 25.78 -9.96 9.57
C ASN A 342 26.01 -8.77 8.65
N ASP A 343 24.94 -8.33 7.98
CA ASP A 343 24.97 -7.13 7.12
C ASP A 343 24.10 -6.05 7.76
N GLU A 344 24.72 -4.92 8.09
CA GLU A 344 24.06 -3.78 8.74
C GLU A 344 24.19 -2.54 7.86
N GLU A 345 23.08 -1.89 7.64
CA GLU A 345 23.03 -0.68 6.81
C GLU A 345 22.11 0.37 7.42
N PHE A 346 22.60 1.60 7.47
CA PHE A 346 21.79 2.78 7.81
C PHE A 346 22.00 3.88 6.78
N SER A 347 20.92 4.57 6.39
CA SER A 347 21.01 5.72 5.49
C SER A 347 19.97 6.80 5.81
N VAL A 348 20.30 8.03 5.43
CA VAL A 348 19.39 9.19 5.47
C VAL A 348 19.42 9.88 4.12
N SER A 349 18.27 10.30 3.62
CA SER A 349 18.14 10.95 2.31
C SER A 349 17.14 12.09 2.33
N VAL A 350 17.43 13.11 1.54
CA VAL A 350 16.47 14.15 1.15
C VAL A 350 15.87 13.77 -0.19
N ARG A 351 14.55 13.86 -0.29
CA ARG A 351 13.77 13.44 -1.47
C ARG A 351 13.02 14.63 -2.06
N TYR A 352 13.06 14.77 -3.37
CA TYR A 352 12.29 15.76 -4.11
C TYR A 352 11.39 15.09 -5.15
N TYR A 353 10.12 15.49 -5.17
CA TYR A 353 9.08 14.96 -6.06
C TYR A 353 8.71 15.98 -7.13
N PHE A 354 8.59 15.58 -8.40
CA PHE A 354 8.35 16.48 -9.53
C PHE A 354 7.59 15.86 -10.72
#